data_f0b8d787e14ab7f2cd0420426b1685ca
#
_entry.id   f0b8d787e14ab7f2cd0420426b1685ca
#
_cell.length_a   1.000
_cell.length_b   1.000
_cell.length_c   1.000
_cell.angle_alpha   90.00
_cell.angle_beta   90.00
_cell.angle_gamma   90.00
#
_symmetry.space_group_name_H-M   'P 1'
#
loop_
_entity.id
_entity.type
_entity.pdbx_description
1 polymer ?
#
loop_
_entity_poly.entity_id
_entity_poly.type
_entity_poly.pdbx_seq_one_letter_code
_entity_poly.pdbx_strand_id
1 'polypeptide(L)'
;GTKIHALSSNPKAFRSKGGKVVLDEFGWHDDQEKMWAAARPTITWGFPLRILSTHNGKSCRYYRFVEAVKKGKLPWSLHTTTIFKAAYQGLADRIAGRLLTNKERAAWIADERASVGDNDTWLQEYCCIPVDEATAFLTYDMIARCERGDVIWDLADTQGDLFVGVDIGRKKDLTVIWVVERCGPILVTRQVKILERTPFHLQRQALFAILSHPHLRRACIDATGLGMQLAEESQFCFGQYRVEAVTFSGSVKESLAY
;
A
#
# COMPACT_ATOMS: atom_id res chain seq x y z
N GLY A 1 21.02 -36.05 4.63
CA GLY A 1 19.72 -35.89 5.32
C GLY A 1 19.06 -34.57 4.94
N THR A 2 17.75 -34.47 5.04
CA THR A 2 16.99 -33.23 4.81
C THR A 2 17.22 -32.28 5.98
N LYS A 3 17.53 -31.00 5.69
CA LYS A 3 17.65 -29.95 6.70
C LYS A 3 16.46 -29.01 6.60
N ILE A 4 15.88 -28.64 7.73
CA ILE A 4 14.86 -27.61 7.87
C ILE A 4 15.49 -26.42 8.59
N HIS A 5 15.36 -25.24 8.03
CA HIS A 5 15.84 -24.00 8.61
C HIS A 5 14.63 -23.16 9.05
N ALA A 6 14.46 -22.93 10.33
CA ALA A 6 13.57 -21.90 10.84
C ALA A 6 14.30 -20.55 10.81
N LEU A 7 13.73 -19.59 10.08
CA LEU A 7 14.32 -18.26 9.88
C LEU A 7 13.40 -17.20 10.48
N SER A 8 14.00 -16.19 11.09
CA SER A 8 13.25 -15.00 11.53
C SER A 8 12.80 -14.17 10.33
N SER A 9 11.92 -13.18 10.57
CA SER A 9 11.45 -12.21 9.59
C SER A 9 12.55 -11.26 9.05
N ASN A 10 13.83 -11.58 9.29
CA ASN A 10 14.94 -10.81 8.78
C ASN A 10 15.28 -11.26 7.34
N PRO A 11 15.14 -10.38 6.33
CA PRO A 11 15.45 -10.71 4.94
C PRO A 11 16.88 -11.22 4.71
N LYS A 12 17.83 -10.79 5.55
CA LYS A 12 19.23 -11.26 5.47
C LYS A 12 19.38 -12.75 5.79
N ALA A 13 18.44 -13.32 6.56
CA ALA A 13 18.48 -14.73 6.92
C ALA A 13 18.29 -15.69 5.72
N PHE A 14 17.68 -15.22 4.64
CA PHE A 14 17.51 -15.98 3.38
C PHE A 14 18.79 -16.05 2.55
N ARG A 15 19.73 -15.13 2.75
CA ARG A 15 20.98 -15.12 1.97
C ARG A 15 21.77 -16.40 2.21
N SER A 16 22.36 -16.94 1.14
CA SER A 16 23.08 -18.22 1.13
C SER A 16 22.23 -19.46 1.43
N LYS A 17 20.92 -19.36 1.46
CA LYS A 17 20.01 -20.50 1.56
C LYS A 17 19.41 -20.83 0.20
N GLY A 18 19.19 -22.11 -0.05
CA GLY A 18 18.49 -22.61 -1.23
C GLY A 18 17.56 -23.75 -0.83
N GLY A 19 16.48 -23.95 -1.61
CA GLY A 19 15.54 -25.02 -1.35
C GLY A 19 14.10 -24.57 -1.37
N LYS A 20 13.21 -25.43 -0.86
CA LYS A 20 11.79 -25.10 -0.72
C LYS A 20 11.61 -23.97 0.31
N VAL A 21 10.77 -23.00 -0.02
CA VAL A 21 10.49 -21.85 0.85
C VAL A 21 9.05 -21.89 1.30
N VAL A 22 8.84 -21.67 2.59
CA VAL A 22 7.53 -21.40 3.19
C VAL A 22 7.63 -20.04 3.86
N LEU A 23 6.77 -19.10 3.43
CA LEU A 23 6.55 -17.83 4.11
C LEU A 23 5.30 -17.99 4.96
N ASP A 24 5.51 -18.14 6.26
CA ASP A 24 4.45 -18.31 7.22
C ASP A 24 4.01 -16.93 7.75
N GLU A 25 2.73 -16.74 7.96
CA GLU A 25 2.12 -15.48 8.40
C GLU A 25 2.59 -14.25 7.56
N PHE A 26 2.70 -14.44 6.24
CA PHE A 26 3.32 -13.45 5.36
C PHE A 26 2.61 -12.09 5.38
N GLY A 27 1.29 -12.06 5.57
CA GLY A 27 0.51 -10.82 5.70
C GLY A 27 0.87 -9.98 6.94
N TRP A 28 1.52 -10.60 7.92
CA TRP A 28 1.86 -9.99 9.22
C TRP A 28 3.32 -9.57 9.36
N HIS A 29 4.15 -9.79 8.32
CA HIS A 29 5.52 -9.28 8.32
C HIS A 29 5.54 -7.75 8.14
N ASP A 30 6.36 -7.06 8.92
CA ASP A 30 6.51 -5.60 8.88
C ASP A 30 6.95 -5.10 7.49
N ASP A 31 7.86 -5.81 6.82
CA ASP A 31 8.37 -5.44 5.50
C ASP A 31 8.23 -6.61 4.52
N GLN A 32 7.01 -6.80 4.03
CA GLN A 32 6.70 -7.86 3.08
C GLN A 32 7.44 -7.71 1.74
N GLU A 33 7.77 -6.46 1.34
CA GLU A 33 8.50 -6.19 0.11
C GLU A 33 9.94 -6.72 0.17
N LYS A 34 10.65 -6.42 1.26
CA LYS A 34 12.02 -6.91 1.45
C LYS A 34 12.05 -8.42 1.69
N MET A 35 11.08 -8.95 2.44
CA MET A 35 10.97 -10.40 2.64
C MET A 35 10.76 -11.13 1.31
N TRP A 36 9.87 -10.63 0.46
CA TRP A 36 9.65 -11.18 -0.88
C TRP A 36 10.91 -11.08 -1.74
N ALA A 37 11.56 -9.92 -1.79
CA ALA A 37 12.78 -9.71 -2.56
C ALA A 37 13.92 -10.64 -2.13
N ALA A 38 13.97 -11.04 -0.85
CA ALA A 38 14.95 -11.97 -0.35
C ALA A 38 14.58 -13.45 -0.62
N ALA A 39 13.29 -13.79 -0.52
CA ALA A 39 12.82 -15.17 -0.69
C ALA A 39 12.74 -15.58 -2.17
N ARG A 40 12.35 -14.68 -3.06
CA ARG A 40 12.11 -14.98 -4.49
C ARG A 40 13.33 -15.57 -5.23
N PRO A 41 14.55 -15.05 -5.06
CA PRO A 41 15.74 -15.64 -5.70
C PRO A 41 16.05 -17.07 -5.22
N THR A 42 15.71 -17.41 -3.97
CA THR A 42 15.97 -18.73 -3.38
C THR A 42 15.28 -19.85 -4.16
N ILE A 43 14.13 -19.57 -4.77
CA ILE A 43 13.34 -20.56 -5.52
C ILE A 43 13.61 -20.54 -7.03
N THR A 44 14.49 -19.68 -7.53
CA THR A 44 14.80 -19.56 -8.97
C THR A 44 15.31 -20.87 -9.57
N TRP A 45 15.90 -21.73 -8.75
CA TRP A 45 16.38 -23.07 -9.14
C TRP A 45 15.28 -24.14 -9.28
N GLY A 46 14.01 -23.73 -9.35
CA GLY A 46 12.87 -24.64 -9.53
C GLY A 46 12.29 -25.18 -8.21
N PHE A 47 12.67 -24.64 -7.08
CA PHE A 47 12.09 -25.04 -5.80
C PHE A 47 10.70 -24.43 -5.59
N PRO A 48 9.77 -25.16 -4.96
CA PRO A 48 8.44 -24.66 -4.68
C PRO A 48 8.46 -23.58 -3.59
N LEU A 49 7.58 -22.60 -3.76
CA LEU A 49 7.25 -21.59 -2.76
C LEU A 49 5.82 -21.84 -2.24
N ARG A 50 5.63 -21.69 -0.95
CA ARG A 50 4.33 -21.63 -0.30
C ARG A 50 4.24 -20.37 0.54
N ILE A 51 3.10 -19.72 0.46
CA ILE A 51 2.78 -18.54 1.28
C ILE A 51 1.52 -18.89 2.05
N LEU A 52 1.61 -18.82 3.38
CA LEU A 52 0.50 -19.05 4.29
C LEU A 52 0.28 -17.76 5.08
N SER A 53 -0.96 -17.34 5.19
CA SER A 53 -1.34 -16.22 6.05
C SER A 53 -2.85 -16.08 6.12
N THR A 54 -3.33 -15.42 7.16
CA THR A 54 -4.58 -14.69 7.18
C THR A 54 -4.39 -13.30 6.57
N HIS A 55 -5.48 -12.55 6.38
CA HIS A 55 -5.41 -11.20 5.86
C HIS A 55 -5.04 -10.19 6.96
N ASN A 56 -4.22 -9.21 6.62
CA ASN A 56 -3.90 -8.05 7.44
C ASN A 56 -4.16 -6.78 6.61
N GLY A 57 -5.43 -6.46 6.43
CA GLY A 57 -5.87 -5.36 5.59
C GLY A 57 -5.73 -5.61 4.08
N LYS A 58 -6.04 -4.58 3.30
CA LYS A 58 -5.94 -4.59 1.82
C LYS A 58 -4.70 -3.87 1.29
N SER A 59 -3.99 -3.13 2.11
CA SER A 59 -2.80 -2.36 1.72
C SER A 59 -1.55 -3.22 1.51
N CYS A 60 -1.51 -4.42 2.08
CA CYS A 60 -0.34 -5.28 2.15
C CYS A 60 -0.05 -6.06 0.85
N ARG A 61 1.22 -6.51 0.69
CA ARG A 61 1.63 -7.31 -0.48
C ARG A 61 0.91 -8.65 -0.57
N TYR A 62 0.63 -9.28 0.57
CA TYR A 62 -0.11 -10.54 0.61
C TYR A 62 -1.47 -10.41 -0.07
N TYR A 63 -2.24 -9.37 0.26
CA TYR A 63 -3.51 -9.09 -0.39
C TYR A 63 -3.37 -8.91 -1.91
N ARG A 64 -2.35 -8.15 -2.36
CA ARG A 64 -2.06 -7.96 -3.79
C ARG A 64 -1.76 -9.28 -4.51
N PHE A 65 -1.06 -10.21 -3.86
CA PHE A 65 -0.84 -11.55 -4.41
C PHE A 65 -2.15 -12.33 -4.55
N VAL A 66 -2.98 -12.36 -3.51
CA VAL A 66 -4.29 -13.03 -3.54
C VAL A 66 -5.15 -12.50 -4.68
N GLU A 67 -5.26 -11.17 -4.81
CA GLU A 67 -6.02 -10.55 -5.89
C GLU A 67 -5.41 -10.81 -7.28
N ALA A 68 -4.11 -10.81 -7.41
CA ALA A 68 -3.45 -11.12 -8.67
C ALA A 68 -3.68 -12.57 -9.11
N VAL A 69 -3.73 -13.52 -8.17
CA VAL A 69 -4.08 -14.92 -8.46
C VAL A 69 -5.54 -15.04 -8.87
N LYS A 70 -6.47 -14.42 -8.12
CA LYS A 70 -7.90 -14.41 -8.45
C LYS A 70 -8.20 -13.83 -9.84
N LYS A 71 -7.44 -12.80 -10.24
CA LYS A 71 -7.53 -12.15 -11.55
C LYS A 71 -6.74 -12.87 -12.67
N GLY A 72 -6.13 -14.02 -12.38
CA GLY A 72 -5.32 -14.78 -13.35
C GLY A 72 -4.01 -14.12 -13.76
N LYS A 73 -3.57 -13.06 -13.06
CA LYS A 73 -2.32 -12.36 -13.33
C LYS A 73 -1.08 -13.11 -12.81
N LEU A 74 -1.25 -13.98 -11.80
CA LEU A 74 -0.20 -14.88 -11.29
C LEU A 74 -0.64 -16.33 -11.48
N PRO A 75 0.23 -17.18 -12.05
CA PRO A 75 -0.08 -18.60 -12.32
C PRO A 75 0.13 -19.47 -11.06
N TRP A 76 -0.40 -19.05 -9.93
CA TRP A 76 -0.30 -19.77 -8.66
C TRP A 76 -1.63 -20.41 -8.30
N SER A 77 -1.59 -21.47 -7.51
CA SER A 77 -2.78 -22.04 -6.89
C SER A 77 -3.13 -21.25 -5.63
N LEU A 78 -4.41 -20.98 -5.45
CA LEU A 78 -4.95 -20.35 -4.24
C LEU A 78 -5.83 -21.35 -3.49
N HIS A 79 -5.51 -21.59 -2.22
CA HIS A 79 -6.29 -22.43 -1.32
C HIS A 79 -6.81 -21.57 -0.18
N THR A 80 -8.12 -21.53 -0.02
CA THR A 80 -8.77 -20.80 1.07
C THR A 80 -9.50 -21.78 1.98
N THR A 81 -9.20 -21.73 3.27
CA THR A 81 -9.86 -22.53 4.29
C THR A 81 -10.41 -21.61 5.37
N THR A 82 -11.72 -21.36 5.31
CA THR A 82 -12.44 -20.57 6.31
C THR A 82 -12.78 -21.43 7.51
N ILE A 83 -13.15 -20.80 8.64
CA ILE A 83 -13.66 -21.48 9.83
C ILE A 83 -14.85 -22.41 9.49
N PHE A 84 -15.73 -21.97 8.61
CA PHE A 84 -16.88 -22.77 8.15
C PHE A 84 -16.41 -24.08 7.50
N LYS A 85 -15.49 -23.96 6.53
CA LYS A 85 -14.96 -25.11 5.83
C LYS A 85 -14.20 -26.03 6.81
N ALA A 86 -13.36 -25.48 7.67
CA ALA A 86 -12.59 -26.23 8.64
C ALA A 86 -13.48 -26.99 9.63
N ALA A 87 -14.54 -26.34 10.16
CA ALA A 87 -15.47 -26.95 11.09
C ALA A 87 -16.16 -28.18 10.47
N TYR A 88 -16.64 -28.05 9.23
CA TYR A 88 -17.30 -29.16 8.53
C TYR A 88 -16.33 -30.24 8.00
N GLN A 89 -15.03 -29.92 7.91
CA GLN A 89 -13.96 -30.87 7.58
C GLN A 89 -13.40 -31.59 8.84
N GLY A 90 -14.03 -31.40 10.00
CA GLY A 90 -13.72 -32.14 11.21
C GLY A 90 -12.91 -31.38 12.28
N LEU A 91 -12.66 -30.06 12.09
CA LEU A 91 -12.00 -29.27 13.13
C LEU A 91 -12.84 -29.23 14.41
N ALA A 92 -14.13 -28.90 14.30
CA ALA A 92 -15.03 -28.82 15.43
C ALA A 92 -15.17 -30.18 16.13
N ASP A 93 -15.26 -31.27 15.36
CA ASP A 93 -15.32 -32.64 15.91
C ASP A 93 -14.07 -32.99 16.70
N ARG A 94 -12.91 -32.62 16.19
CA ARG A 94 -11.61 -32.86 16.85
C ARG A 94 -11.48 -32.11 18.16
N ILE A 95 -11.94 -30.85 18.17
CA ILE A 95 -11.91 -29.99 19.37
C ILE A 95 -12.89 -30.55 20.43
N ALA A 96 -14.09 -30.94 19.96
CA ALA A 96 -15.07 -31.55 20.86
C ALA A 96 -14.74 -32.96 21.32
N GLY A 97 -13.73 -33.64 20.75
CA GLY A 97 -13.36 -35.01 21.03
C GLY A 97 -14.41 -36.06 20.62
N ARG A 98 -15.40 -35.69 19.81
CA ARG A 98 -16.47 -36.56 19.29
C ARG A 98 -17.00 -36.02 17.95
N LEU A 99 -17.69 -36.90 17.26
CA LEU A 99 -18.44 -36.46 16.04
C LEU A 99 -19.62 -35.57 16.44
N LEU A 100 -19.72 -34.42 15.78
CA LEU A 100 -20.79 -33.47 15.97
C LEU A 100 -21.81 -33.59 14.83
N THR A 101 -23.05 -33.30 15.12
CA THR A 101 -24.06 -33.07 14.10
C THR A 101 -23.83 -31.73 13.40
N ASN A 102 -24.44 -31.52 12.24
CA ASN A 102 -24.33 -30.23 11.55
C ASN A 102 -24.87 -29.05 12.36
N LYS A 103 -25.92 -29.29 13.17
CA LYS A 103 -26.46 -28.29 14.10
C LYS A 103 -25.46 -27.90 15.18
N GLU A 104 -24.76 -28.89 15.76
CA GLU A 104 -23.73 -28.64 16.77
C GLU A 104 -22.51 -27.94 16.19
N ARG A 105 -22.09 -28.28 14.95
CA ARG A 105 -21.01 -27.54 14.26
C ARG A 105 -21.40 -26.09 14.00
N ALA A 106 -22.64 -25.83 13.59
CA ALA A 106 -23.14 -24.47 13.41
C ALA A 106 -23.19 -23.69 14.72
N ALA A 107 -23.60 -24.33 15.82
CA ALA A 107 -23.58 -23.73 17.16
C ALA A 107 -22.13 -23.42 17.60
N TRP A 108 -21.21 -24.36 17.41
CA TRP A 108 -19.78 -24.13 17.71
C TRP A 108 -19.22 -22.94 16.95
N ILE A 109 -19.52 -22.77 15.66
CA ILE A 109 -19.09 -21.59 14.87
C ILE A 109 -19.70 -20.31 15.44
N ALA A 110 -20.97 -20.35 15.87
CA ALA A 110 -21.63 -19.17 16.44
C ALA A 110 -21.00 -18.77 17.79
N ASP A 111 -20.62 -19.73 18.61
CA ASP A 111 -19.93 -19.52 19.88
C ASP A 111 -18.53 -18.93 19.64
N GLU A 112 -17.77 -19.47 18.68
CA GLU A 112 -16.47 -18.91 18.28
C GLU A 112 -16.63 -17.45 17.78
N ARG A 113 -17.64 -17.19 16.95
CA ARG A 113 -17.93 -15.82 16.49
C ARG A 113 -18.20 -14.87 17.66
N ALA A 114 -18.99 -15.30 18.62
CA ALA A 114 -19.32 -14.49 19.80
C ALA A 114 -18.09 -14.22 20.68
N SER A 115 -17.18 -15.19 20.76
CA SER A 115 -15.95 -15.07 21.57
C SER A 115 -14.91 -14.11 21.01
N VAL A 116 -14.86 -13.91 19.67
CA VAL A 116 -13.88 -13.03 19.01
C VAL A 116 -14.09 -11.55 19.37
N GLY A 117 -15.32 -11.12 19.58
CA GLY A 117 -15.65 -9.78 20.09
C GLY A 117 -15.68 -8.66 19.05
N ASP A 118 -14.93 -8.76 17.96
CA ASP A 118 -14.94 -7.75 16.90
C ASP A 118 -15.13 -8.37 15.50
N ASN A 119 -15.66 -7.55 14.59
CA ASN A 119 -16.01 -8.03 13.26
C ASN A 119 -14.81 -8.16 12.33
N ASP A 120 -13.83 -7.28 12.43
CA ASP A 120 -12.70 -7.22 11.50
C ASP A 120 -11.76 -8.41 11.73
N THR A 121 -11.47 -8.73 12.99
CA THR A 121 -10.75 -9.96 13.37
C THR A 121 -11.51 -11.20 12.88
N TRP A 122 -12.83 -11.26 13.07
CA TRP A 122 -13.62 -12.39 12.58
C TRP A 122 -13.50 -12.55 11.06
N LEU A 123 -13.61 -11.46 10.30
CA LEU A 123 -13.54 -11.50 8.85
C LEU A 123 -12.14 -11.93 8.37
N GLN A 124 -11.08 -11.34 8.93
CA GLN A 124 -9.71 -11.60 8.47
C GLN A 124 -9.18 -12.95 8.92
N GLU A 125 -9.28 -13.25 10.22
CA GLU A 125 -8.63 -14.43 10.82
C GLU A 125 -9.44 -15.71 10.60
N TYR A 126 -10.76 -15.62 10.59
CA TYR A 126 -11.63 -16.80 10.55
C TYR A 126 -12.32 -16.98 9.19
N CYS A 127 -12.72 -15.90 8.53
CA CYS A 127 -13.42 -15.97 7.24
C CYS A 127 -12.50 -15.80 6.03
N CYS A 128 -11.22 -15.44 6.21
CA CYS A 128 -10.28 -15.13 5.13
C CYS A 128 -10.77 -13.98 4.22
N ILE A 129 -11.49 -13.02 4.78
CA ILE A 129 -12.03 -11.85 4.08
C ILE A 129 -11.22 -10.63 4.49
N PRO A 130 -10.47 -9.99 3.58
CA PRO A 130 -9.71 -8.80 3.91
C PRO A 130 -10.66 -7.62 4.19
N VAL A 131 -10.34 -6.85 5.22
CA VAL A 131 -11.02 -5.60 5.54
C VAL A 131 -10.12 -4.41 5.23
N ASP A 132 -10.72 -3.24 4.99
CA ASP A 132 -9.96 -2.00 4.92
C ASP A 132 -9.54 -1.60 6.34
N GLU A 133 -8.39 -0.94 6.45
CA GLU A 133 -7.99 -0.38 7.74
C GLU A 133 -9.05 0.63 8.20
N ALA A 134 -9.67 0.37 9.34
CA ALA A 134 -10.76 1.20 9.88
C ALA A 134 -10.36 2.67 10.12
N THR A 135 -9.05 2.92 10.21
CA THR A 135 -8.45 4.26 10.36
C THR A 135 -7.89 4.82 9.05
N ALA A 136 -7.95 4.06 7.95
CA ALA A 136 -7.43 4.52 6.67
C ALA A 136 -8.33 5.61 6.10
N PHE A 137 -7.82 6.83 6.02
CA PHE A 137 -8.50 7.96 5.40
C PHE A 137 -8.85 7.69 3.93
N LEU A 138 -7.94 7.02 3.20
CA LEU A 138 -8.16 6.52 1.84
C LEU A 138 -8.08 4.99 1.86
N THR A 139 -9.21 4.33 1.59
CA THR A 139 -9.22 2.87 1.51
C THR A 139 -8.58 2.39 0.20
N TYR A 140 -8.07 1.15 0.20
CA TYR A 140 -7.51 0.56 -1.00
C TYR A 140 -8.49 0.54 -2.17
N ASP A 141 -9.77 0.28 -1.91
CA ASP A 141 -10.81 0.26 -2.94
C ASP A 141 -11.04 1.65 -3.56
N MET A 142 -10.92 2.72 -2.77
CA MET A 142 -10.97 4.10 -3.28
C MET A 142 -9.77 4.38 -4.18
N ILE A 143 -8.57 4.01 -3.75
CA ILE A 143 -7.35 4.18 -4.54
C ILE A 143 -7.44 3.38 -5.85
N ALA A 144 -7.83 2.10 -5.78
CA ALA A 144 -7.93 1.22 -6.95
C ALA A 144 -8.91 1.72 -8.01
N ARG A 145 -9.99 2.42 -7.61
CA ARG A 145 -10.93 3.06 -8.56
C ARG A 145 -10.31 4.24 -9.30
N CYS A 146 -9.29 4.84 -8.74
CA CYS A 146 -8.59 5.99 -9.34
C CYS A 146 -7.40 5.56 -10.21
N GLU A 147 -7.00 4.27 -10.17
CA GLU A 147 -5.90 3.77 -11.00
C GLU A 147 -6.28 3.73 -12.48
N ARG A 148 -5.44 4.34 -13.31
CA ARG A 148 -5.55 4.31 -14.76
C ARG A 148 -4.23 3.90 -15.40
N GLY A 149 -4.27 2.97 -16.34
CA GLY A 149 -3.10 2.49 -17.07
C GLY A 149 -2.81 3.25 -18.37
N ASP A 150 -3.72 4.15 -18.79
CA ASP A 150 -3.69 4.85 -20.07
C ASP A 150 -3.26 6.33 -19.95
N VAL A 151 -2.65 6.71 -18.84
CA VAL A 151 -2.25 8.09 -18.56
C VAL A 151 -0.95 8.42 -19.30
N ILE A 152 -0.97 9.50 -20.10
CA ILE A 152 0.21 10.11 -20.70
C ILE A 152 0.92 10.95 -19.65
N TRP A 153 2.21 10.70 -19.46
CA TRP A 153 3.03 11.30 -18.40
C TRP A 153 3.89 12.47 -18.90
N ASP A 154 3.61 13.04 -20.04
CA ASP A 154 4.33 14.22 -20.55
C ASP A 154 3.54 15.49 -20.26
N LEU A 155 4.17 16.43 -19.56
CA LEU A 155 3.56 17.73 -19.28
C LEU A 155 3.37 18.59 -20.54
N ALA A 156 4.18 18.36 -21.59
CA ALA A 156 4.07 19.09 -22.84
C ALA A 156 2.74 18.83 -23.56
N ASP A 157 2.11 17.70 -23.31
CA ASP A 157 0.85 17.31 -23.96
C ASP A 157 -0.39 17.74 -23.15
N THR A 158 -0.21 18.45 -22.03
CA THR A 158 -1.33 18.89 -21.19
C THR A 158 -2.02 20.11 -21.78
N GLN A 159 -3.35 20.11 -21.75
CA GLN A 159 -4.19 21.18 -22.28
C GLN A 159 -5.04 21.88 -21.20
N GLY A 160 -5.22 21.23 -20.07
CA GLY A 160 -6.01 21.73 -18.94
C GLY A 160 -5.17 22.49 -17.92
N ASP A 161 -5.84 23.07 -16.93
CA ASP A 161 -5.19 23.73 -15.81
C ASP A 161 -4.36 22.73 -15.00
N LEU A 162 -3.10 23.09 -14.71
CA LEU A 162 -2.20 22.29 -13.87
C LEU A 162 -2.20 22.80 -12.43
N PHE A 163 -2.26 21.84 -11.53
CA PHE A 163 -2.11 22.06 -10.08
C PHE A 163 -0.92 21.24 -9.58
N VAL A 164 -0.15 21.83 -8.66
CA VAL A 164 1.10 21.22 -8.17
C VAL A 164 1.09 21.17 -6.66
N GLY A 165 1.37 19.99 -6.12
CA GLY A 165 1.65 19.79 -4.69
C GLY A 165 3.13 19.48 -4.50
N VAL A 166 3.75 20.09 -3.48
CA VAL A 166 5.19 19.92 -3.22
C VAL A 166 5.42 19.65 -1.73
N ASP A 167 6.07 18.54 -1.46
CA ASP A 167 6.61 18.18 -0.15
C ASP A 167 8.14 18.18 -0.22
N ILE A 168 8.80 18.92 0.68
CA ILE A 168 10.24 19.16 0.64
C ILE A 168 10.94 18.33 1.69
N GLY A 169 11.67 17.32 1.24
CA GLY A 169 12.54 16.50 2.08
C GLY A 169 14.01 16.93 2.08
N ARG A 170 14.75 16.54 3.11
CA ARG A 170 16.19 16.73 3.24
C ARG A 170 16.89 15.37 3.34
N LYS A 171 18.11 15.33 3.81
CA LYS A 171 19.10 14.24 3.88
C LYS A 171 18.60 12.78 3.96
N LYS A 172 17.41 12.51 4.54
CA LYS A 172 16.82 11.18 4.66
C LYS A 172 15.44 11.08 4.03
N ASP A 173 14.79 12.22 3.77
CA ASP A 173 13.43 12.29 3.27
C ASP A 173 13.43 12.61 1.78
N LEU A 174 12.40 12.20 1.10
CA LEU A 174 12.20 12.45 -0.33
C LEU A 174 11.58 13.83 -0.53
N THR A 175 12.05 14.57 -1.54
CA THR A 175 11.25 15.69 -2.06
C THR A 175 10.35 15.15 -3.15
N VAL A 176 9.08 15.43 -3.06
CA VAL A 176 8.06 14.98 -4.03
C VAL A 176 7.38 16.19 -4.64
N ILE A 177 7.35 16.24 -5.97
CA ILE A 177 6.57 17.22 -6.72
C ILE A 177 5.50 16.43 -7.48
N TRP A 178 4.24 16.69 -7.15
CA TRP A 178 3.10 16.01 -7.73
C TRP A 178 2.30 16.98 -8.60
N VAL A 179 2.15 16.64 -9.87
CA VAL A 179 1.43 17.47 -10.84
C VAL A 179 0.15 16.78 -11.27
N VAL A 180 -0.96 17.48 -11.16
CA VAL A 180 -2.27 17.04 -11.65
C VAL A 180 -2.82 18.01 -12.67
N GLU A 181 -3.51 17.49 -13.66
CA GLU A 181 -4.25 18.28 -14.67
C GLU A 181 -5.74 18.16 -14.42
N ARG A 182 -6.46 19.26 -14.52
CA ARG A 182 -7.91 19.25 -14.53
C ARG A 182 -8.45 18.93 -15.92
N CYS A 183 -9.07 17.77 -16.06
CA CYS A 183 -9.73 17.29 -17.28
C CYS A 183 -11.25 17.29 -17.04
N GLY A 184 -11.91 18.43 -17.24
CA GLY A 184 -13.32 18.61 -16.87
C GLY A 184 -13.51 18.50 -15.35
N PRO A 185 -14.35 17.57 -14.86
CA PRO A 185 -14.57 17.36 -13.42
C PRO A 185 -13.50 16.48 -12.75
N ILE A 186 -12.56 15.92 -13.51
CA ILE A 186 -11.60 14.93 -13.01
C ILE A 186 -10.21 15.56 -12.92
N LEU A 187 -9.46 15.21 -11.87
CA LEU A 187 -8.05 15.50 -11.72
C LEU A 187 -7.25 14.27 -12.12
N VAL A 188 -6.34 14.43 -13.07
CA VAL A 188 -5.49 13.35 -13.61
C VAL A 188 -4.04 13.64 -13.23
N THR A 189 -3.38 12.69 -12.56
CA THR A 189 -1.94 12.81 -12.29
C THR A 189 -1.16 12.77 -13.61
N ARG A 190 -0.34 13.78 -13.85
CA ARG A 190 0.48 13.90 -15.05
C ARG A 190 1.96 13.67 -14.80
N GLN A 191 2.44 14.03 -13.63
CA GLN A 191 3.83 13.79 -13.25
C GLN A 191 3.94 13.61 -11.74
N VAL A 192 4.77 12.66 -11.33
CA VAL A 192 5.26 12.54 -9.95
C VAL A 192 6.79 12.53 -10.02
N LYS A 193 7.42 13.59 -9.56
CA LYS A 193 8.86 13.70 -9.52
C LYS A 193 9.35 13.47 -8.11
N ILE A 194 10.09 12.40 -7.92
CA ILE A 194 10.68 12.01 -6.64
C ILE A 194 12.18 12.32 -6.69
N LEU A 195 12.63 13.17 -5.77
CA LEU A 195 14.03 13.61 -5.68
C LEU A 195 14.60 13.08 -4.37
N GLU A 196 15.40 12.03 -4.47
CA GLU A 196 16.08 11.41 -3.32
C GLU A 196 17.47 12.00 -3.16
N ARG A 197 17.81 12.45 -1.95
CA ARG A 197 19.15 13.01 -1.60
C ARG A 197 19.64 14.08 -2.57
N THR A 198 18.73 14.81 -3.19
CA THR A 198 19.03 15.79 -4.21
C THR A 198 19.43 17.12 -3.57
N PRO A 199 20.51 17.77 -3.99
CA PRO A 199 20.90 19.12 -3.53
C PRO A 199 19.77 20.14 -3.74
N PHE A 200 19.65 21.08 -2.81
CA PHE A 200 18.53 22.03 -2.78
C PHE A 200 18.42 22.87 -4.07
N HIS A 201 19.52 23.28 -4.66
CA HIS A 201 19.52 24.03 -5.92
C HIS A 201 18.96 23.21 -7.12
N LEU A 202 19.15 21.89 -7.12
CA LEU A 202 18.58 21.01 -8.13
C LEU A 202 17.09 20.75 -7.87
N GLN A 203 16.67 20.67 -6.60
CA GLN A 203 15.26 20.60 -6.24
C GLN A 203 14.55 21.87 -6.70
N ARG A 204 15.12 23.04 -6.45
CA ARG A 204 14.65 24.33 -6.91
C ARG A 204 14.54 24.38 -8.44
N GLN A 205 15.58 23.97 -9.15
CA GLN A 205 15.57 23.93 -10.62
C GLN A 205 14.44 23.04 -11.17
N ALA A 206 14.27 21.87 -10.58
CA ALA A 206 13.21 20.94 -10.96
C ALA A 206 11.81 21.52 -10.72
N LEU A 207 11.60 22.17 -9.56
CA LEU A 207 10.33 22.83 -9.25
C LEU A 207 10.08 24.01 -10.17
N PHE A 208 11.05 24.90 -10.38
CA PHE A 208 10.89 26.09 -11.22
C PHE A 208 10.59 25.76 -12.69
N ALA A 209 11.17 24.67 -13.20
CA ALA A 209 10.82 24.18 -14.53
C ALA A 209 9.32 23.85 -14.64
N ILE A 210 8.73 23.23 -13.61
CA ILE A 210 7.30 22.91 -13.56
C ILE A 210 6.46 24.18 -13.33
N LEU A 211 6.88 25.06 -12.41
CA LEU A 211 6.16 26.31 -12.12
C LEU A 211 6.14 27.29 -13.31
N SER A 212 7.09 27.17 -14.23
CA SER A 212 7.14 27.95 -15.47
C SER A 212 6.17 27.46 -16.55
N HIS A 213 5.47 26.34 -16.32
CA HIS A 213 4.54 25.80 -17.30
C HIS A 213 3.40 26.78 -17.58
N PRO A 214 3.03 27.02 -18.88
CA PRO A 214 2.01 28.02 -19.24
C PRO A 214 0.63 27.73 -18.65
N HIS A 215 0.29 26.45 -18.49
CA HIS A 215 -0.98 26.01 -17.94
C HIS A 215 -0.97 25.90 -16.41
N LEU A 216 0.11 26.31 -15.72
CA LEU A 216 0.11 26.30 -14.26
C LEU A 216 -0.94 27.24 -13.71
N ARG A 217 -1.91 26.68 -12.97
CA ARG A 217 -2.96 27.43 -12.30
C ARG A 217 -2.60 27.73 -10.85
N ARG A 218 -2.16 26.72 -10.10
CA ARG A 218 -1.79 26.88 -8.69
C ARG A 218 -0.78 25.81 -8.25
N ALA A 219 0.11 26.22 -7.38
CA ALA A 219 1.03 25.32 -6.68
C ALA A 219 0.90 25.53 -5.17
N CYS A 220 0.89 24.44 -4.42
CA CYS A 220 0.93 24.43 -2.95
C CYS A 220 2.25 23.80 -2.52
N ILE A 221 3.04 24.52 -1.73
CA ILE A 221 4.34 24.04 -1.24
C ILE A 221 4.26 23.92 0.28
N ASP A 222 4.60 22.75 0.83
CA ASP A 222 4.72 22.61 2.28
C ASP A 222 5.83 23.52 2.79
N ALA A 223 5.42 24.54 3.51
CA ALA A 223 6.30 25.55 4.11
C ALA A 223 6.78 25.16 5.52
N THR A 224 6.59 23.89 5.93
CA THR A 224 7.08 23.42 7.22
C THR A 224 8.60 23.25 7.16
N GLY A 225 9.30 23.91 8.07
CA GLY A 225 10.77 23.78 8.18
C GLY A 225 11.53 24.25 6.93
N LEU A 226 12.12 23.32 6.20
CA LEU A 226 12.99 23.63 5.04
C LEU A 226 12.22 24.08 3.79
N GLY A 227 10.95 23.71 3.70
CA GLY A 227 10.10 24.10 2.57
C GLY A 227 9.83 25.60 2.54
N MET A 228 9.93 26.30 3.69
CA MET A 228 9.63 27.72 3.81
C MET A 228 10.45 28.57 2.83
N GLN A 229 11.77 28.36 2.78
CA GLN A 229 12.63 29.13 1.89
C GLN A 229 12.27 28.95 0.41
N LEU A 230 11.99 27.70 0.00
CA LEU A 230 11.64 27.41 -1.39
C LEU A 230 10.23 27.94 -1.73
N ALA A 231 9.31 27.90 -0.77
CA ALA A 231 7.97 28.46 -0.92
C ALA A 231 8.03 29.99 -1.09
N GLU A 232 8.78 30.70 -0.23
CA GLU A 232 8.97 32.16 -0.31
C GLU A 232 9.62 32.59 -1.64
N GLU A 233 10.68 31.91 -2.05
CA GLU A 233 11.37 32.17 -3.30
C GLU A 233 10.44 31.90 -4.50
N SER A 234 9.67 30.83 -4.46
CA SER A 234 8.70 30.50 -5.50
C SER A 234 7.59 31.55 -5.57
N GLN A 235 7.08 32.03 -4.43
CA GLN A 235 6.10 33.12 -4.38
C GLN A 235 6.65 34.43 -4.95
N PHE A 236 7.90 34.75 -4.64
CA PHE A 236 8.57 35.93 -5.17
C PHE A 236 8.69 35.88 -6.70
N CYS A 237 9.08 34.73 -7.25
CA CYS A 237 9.30 34.57 -8.70
C CYS A 237 8.02 34.38 -9.52
N PHE A 238 7.02 33.69 -8.99
CA PHE A 238 5.82 33.30 -9.72
C PHE A 238 4.53 33.96 -9.24
N GLY A 239 4.59 34.70 -8.12
CA GLY A 239 3.48 35.43 -7.53
C GLY A 239 2.67 34.59 -6.54
N GLN A 240 2.20 35.24 -5.46
CA GLN A 240 1.45 34.60 -4.37
C GLN A 240 0.07 34.04 -4.79
N TYR A 241 -0.47 34.48 -5.91
CA TYR A 241 -1.72 33.93 -6.45
C TYR A 241 -1.52 32.62 -7.19
N ARG A 242 -0.30 32.34 -7.67
CA ARG A 242 0.05 31.09 -8.34
C ARG A 242 0.72 30.08 -7.40
N VAL A 243 1.43 30.58 -6.38
CA VAL A 243 2.14 29.74 -5.42
C VAL A 243 1.67 30.05 -4.01
N GLU A 244 1.23 29.03 -3.31
CA GLU A 244 0.80 29.09 -1.92
C GLU A 244 1.80 28.34 -1.03
N ALA A 245 2.25 29.01 0.04
CA ALA A 245 2.98 28.39 1.13
C ALA A 245 1.97 27.80 2.12
N VAL A 246 1.96 26.50 2.30
CA VAL A 246 1.01 25.80 3.19
C VAL A 246 1.75 25.29 4.42
N THR A 247 1.21 25.61 5.60
CA THR A 247 1.65 24.98 6.86
C THR A 247 0.59 24.01 7.33
N PHE A 248 0.92 22.73 7.40
CA PHE A 248 0.00 21.68 7.82
C PHE A 248 -0.18 21.66 9.35
N SER A 249 -1.10 22.50 9.84
CA SER A 249 -1.61 22.42 11.22
C SER A 249 -2.64 21.29 11.36
N GLY A 250 -3.01 20.93 12.60
CA GLY A 250 -4.06 19.94 12.87
C GLY A 250 -5.38 20.29 12.16
N SER A 251 -5.80 21.56 12.23
CA SER A 251 -7.03 22.05 11.59
C SER A 251 -6.97 21.98 10.05
N VAL A 252 -5.83 22.25 9.44
CA VAL A 252 -5.65 22.12 7.98
C VAL A 252 -5.73 20.66 7.58
N LYS A 253 -5.11 19.74 8.33
CA LYS A 253 -5.21 18.28 8.07
C LYS A 253 -6.64 17.78 8.17
N GLU A 254 -7.40 18.24 9.17
CA GLU A 254 -8.81 17.90 9.31
C GLU A 254 -9.65 18.42 8.15
N SER A 255 -9.40 19.64 7.67
CA SER A 255 -10.13 20.20 6.52
C SER A 255 -9.86 19.51 5.19
N LEU A 256 -8.77 18.77 5.07
CA LEU A 256 -8.49 17.93 3.89
C LEU A 256 -9.26 16.59 3.93
N ALA A 257 -9.86 16.27 5.08
CA ALA A 257 -10.61 15.03 5.29
C ALA A 257 -12.07 15.14 4.84
N TYR A 258 -12.57 16.34 4.58
CA TYR A 258 -13.94 16.66 4.18
C TYR A 258 -13.95 17.46 2.86
#